data_cb6d1b61d85624201341d15221cfccf2
#
_entry.id   cb6d1b61d85624201341d15221cfccf2
#
_cell.length_a   1.000
_cell.length_b   1.000
_cell.length_c   1.000
_cell.angle_alpha   90.00
_cell.angle_beta   90.00
_cell.angle_gamma   90.00
#
_symmetry.space_group_name_H-M   'P 1'
#
loop_
_entity.id
_entity.type
_entity.pdbx_description
1 polymer ?
#
loop_
_entity_poly.entity_id
_entity_poly.type
_entity_poly.pdbx_seq_one_letter_code
_entity_poly.pdbx_strand_id
1 'polypeptide(L)'
;MTRRAIVHSGVLPVSGPGNRLASMASGGGTTIDLPGSTPPPPAEPGSETAVRLTGIRKTYGDVVAVEGLSLEIRNGEFFTMLGPSGSGKTTTLRVIAGFELADTGTVELHGTDVTRSPPYERAVNTVFQDYALFPHMSVQDNVAYGLRVKGVGRRERRASADEALEMVRLPGVGARRPIQLSGGQRQRVALARALVNRPRVLLLDEPLGALDLKLRQEMQLELKSIQRELSERITFIYVTHDQDEALTMSDRIAVFSHGRVEQIGTPGDVYERPANEFVAGFVGTSNIVTVDGRRHIVRPEKIRILAEGEQDSAAHPGTIEDVAYLGAVTRYDVALDEGERMIVIRQNRDTSAAEVAAQRGRRVQLAWRAQDTSELDKRQEEAQKS
;
A
#
# COMPACT_ATOMS: atom_id res chain seq x y z
N MET A 1 5.40 -35.65 45.79
CA MET A 1 6.33 -34.62 46.33
C MET A 1 6.28 -33.40 45.46
N THR A 2 5.62 -32.41 45.94
CA THR A 2 5.19 -31.15 45.30
C THR A 2 6.32 -30.13 45.41
N ARG A 3 6.65 -29.41 44.34
CA ARG A 3 7.35 -28.13 44.46
C ARG A 3 6.64 -27.07 43.62
N ARG A 4 5.94 -26.19 44.34
CA ARG A 4 5.43 -24.89 43.86
C ARG A 4 6.59 -23.92 43.75
N ALA A 5 6.67 -23.17 42.66
CA ALA A 5 7.47 -21.96 42.54
C ALA A 5 6.58 -20.73 42.80
N ILE A 6 6.98 -19.94 43.78
CA ILE A 6 6.34 -18.69 44.20
C ILE A 6 7.05 -17.55 43.42
N VAL A 7 6.27 -16.75 42.71
CA VAL A 7 6.75 -15.50 42.11
C VAL A 7 6.43 -14.37 43.08
N HIS A 8 7.45 -13.69 43.58
CA HIS A 8 7.32 -12.47 44.38
C HIS A 8 7.26 -11.24 43.48
N SER A 9 6.18 -10.51 43.58
CA SER A 9 6.03 -9.11 43.09
C SER A 9 6.52 -8.15 44.17
N GLY A 10 7.58 -7.42 43.91
CA GLY A 10 8.08 -6.34 44.78
C GLY A 10 7.68 -4.98 44.20
N VAL A 11 6.78 -4.29 44.85
CA VAL A 11 6.47 -2.86 44.65
C VAL A 11 7.27 -2.09 45.71
N LEU A 12 8.06 -1.08 45.27
CA LEU A 12 8.68 -0.11 46.17
C LEU A 12 8.07 1.30 45.88
N PRO A 13 7.86 2.09 46.92
CA PRO A 13 7.15 3.39 46.82
C PRO A 13 8.10 4.53 46.48
N VAL A 14 7.60 5.48 45.69
CA VAL A 14 8.25 6.74 45.38
C VAL A 14 7.68 7.81 46.27
N SER A 15 8.52 8.44 47.10
CA SER A 15 8.25 9.67 47.83
C SER A 15 8.65 10.88 46.96
N GLY A 16 7.73 11.86 46.80
CA GLY A 16 8.05 13.20 46.29
C GLY A 16 8.67 14.08 47.40
N PRO A 17 9.13 15.28 47.13
CA PRO A 17 8.28 16.44 46.76
C PRO A 17 8.96 17.47 45.84
N GLY A 18 8.20 18.43 45.34
CA GLY A 18 8.80 19.72 44.94
C GLY A 18 8.34 20.31 43.61
N ASN A 19 7.26 21.01 43.72
CA ASN A 19 6.67 21.94 42.76
C ASN A 19 7.65 23.05 42.31
N ARG A 20 7.88 23.21 40.97
CA ARG A 20 8.08 24.52 40.34
C ARG A 20 7.66 24.49 38.89
N LEU A 21 6.60 25.17 38.58
CA LEU A 21 6.19 25.61 37.27
C LEU A 21 7.31 26.48 36.66
N ALA A 22 7.82 26.09 35.49
CA ALA A 22 8.43 27.00 34.53
C ALA A 22 8.03 26.56 33.13
N SER A 23 7.21 27.38 32.51
CA SER A 23 6.88 27.45 31.10
C SER A 23 8.14 27.31 30.24
N MET A 24 8.13 26.32 29.31
CA MET A 24 8.84 26.40 28.02
C MET A 24 8.07 25.55 26.99
N ALA A 25 7.15 26.23 26.31
CA ALA A 25 6.67 25.80 25.01
C ALA A 25 7.77 26.12 23.99
N SER A 26 8.25 25.11 23.31
CA SER A 26 8.65 25.09 21.90
C SER A 26 9.28 23.72 21.62
N GLY A 27 8.44 22.78 21.25
CA GLY A 27 8.85 21.56 20.56
C GLY A 27 9.36 21.97 19.18
N GLY A 28 10.66 22.21 19.06
CA GLY A 28 11.34 22.37 17.78
C GLY A 28 11.28 21.06 17.04
N GLY A 29 10.37 20.92 16.08
CA GLY A 29 10.47 19.92 15.04
C GLY A 29 11.80 20.15 14.33
N THR A 30 12.69 19.19 14.40
CA THR A 30 13.96 19.21 13.68
C THR A 30 13.65 19.18 12.18
N THR A 31 13.61 20.38 11.59
CA THR A 31 13.49 20.53 10.13
C THR A 31 14.81 20.06 9.56
N ILE A 32 14.83 18.89 8.91
CA ILE A 32 16.01 18.38 8.21
C ILE A 32 16.18 19.23 6.95
N ASP A 33 16.97 20.29 7.04
CA ASP A 33 17.42 21.10 5.90
C ASP A 33 18.63 20.42 5.27
N LEU A 34 18.41 19.82 4.10
CA LEU A 34 19.50 19.26 3.28
C LEU A 34 20.25 20.40 2.57
N PRO A 35 21.58 20.56 2.72
CA PRO A 35 22.30 21.67 2.12
C PRO A 35 22.41 21.54 0.59
N GLY A 36 22.35 22.65 -0.10
CA GLY A 36 22.93 22.85 -1.43
C GLY A 36 22.09 22.62 -2.67
N SER A 37 20.78 22.66 -2.62
CA SER A 37 19.96 22.90 -3.82
C SER A 37 18.90 23.96 -3.51
N THR A 38 18.73 24.92 -4.37
CA THR A 38 17.56 25.78 -4.31
C THR A 38 16.34 24.85 -4.27
N PRO A 39 15.52 24.90 -3.21
CA PRO A 39 14.31 24.10 -3.19
C PRO A 39 13.52 24.42 -4.47
N PRO A 40 12.83 23.44 -5.07
CA PRO A 40 11.90 23.74 -6.15
C PRO A 40 10.98 24.87 -5.66
N PRO A 41 10.59 25.82 -6.52
CA PRO A 41 9.71 26.91 -6.13
C PRO A 41 8.53 26.33 -5.35
N PRO A 42 8.06 26.98 -4.28
CA PRO A 42 6.91 26.52 -3.53
C PRO A 42 5.77 26.26 -4.50
N ALA A 43 4.94 25.24 -4.23
CA ALA A 43 3.72 25.01 -4.99
C ALA A 43 2.96 26.34 -5.08
N GLU A 44 2.47 26.69 -6.27
CA GLU A 44 1.61 27.87 -6.37
C GLU A 44 0.48 27.75 -5.34
N PRO A 45 0.21 28.80 -4.58
CA PRO A 45 -0.84 28.76 -3.56
C PRO A 45 -2.17 28.47 -4.27
N GLY A 46 -2.70 27.24 -4.12
CA GLY A 46 -3.98 26.82 -4.69
C GLY A 46 -4.06 25.42 -5.28
N SER A 47 -2.94 24.76 -5.63
CA SER A 47 -3.02 23.40 -6.15
C SER A 47 -2.95 22.36 -5.03
N GLU A 48 -4.10 21.88 -4.59
CA GLU A 48 -4.19 20.68 -3.72
C GLU A 48 -3.78 19.38 -4.44
N THR A 49 -3.62 19.44 -5.78
CA THR A 49 -3.36 18.31 -6.67
C THR A 49 -1.89 18.23 -7.06
N ALA A 50 -1.23 17.11 -6.74
CA ALA A 50 0.15 16.83 -7.14
C ALA A 50 0.24 16.33 -8.59
N VAL A 51 -0.68 15.42 -8.97
CA VAL A 51 -0.74 14.84 -10.32
C VAL A 51 -2.19 14.81 -10.78
N ARG A 52 -2.43 15.32 -11.98
CA ARG A 52 -3.71 15.18 -12.69
C ARG A 52 -3.47 14.53 -14.03
N LEU A 53 -4.22 13.47 -14.28
CA LEU A 53 -4.33 12.80 -15.56
C LEU A 53 -5.72 13.06 -16.11
N THR A 54 -5.84 13.45 -17.39
CA THR A 54 -7.14 13.70 -18.01
C THR A 54 -7.22 12.97 -19.34
N GLY A 55 -8.11 11.97 -19.43
CA GLY A 55 -8.39 11.23 -20.65
C GLY A 55 -7.18 10.49 -21.23
N ILE A 56 -6.26 10.03 -20.40
CA ILE A 56 -5.04 9.34 -20.84
C ILE A 56 -5.39 8.04 -21.56
N ARG A 57 -4.93 7.91 -22.80
CA ARG A 57 -4.95 6.67 -23.56
C ARG A 57 -3.54 6.30 -24.00
N LYS A 58 -3.19 5.02 -23.89
CA LYS A 58 -1.91 4.48 -24.36
C LYS A 58 -2.10 3.11 -24.99
N THR A 59 -1.56 2.95 -26.19
CA THR A 59 -1.58 1.68 -26.93
C THR A 59 -0.17 1.21 -27.28
N TYR A 60 0.00 -0.08 -27.42
CA TYR A 60 1.20 -0.73 -27.95
C TYR A 60 0.79 -1.69 -29.07
N GLY A 61 0.94 -1.26 -30.32
CA GLY A 61 0.35 -1.98 -31.45
C GLY A 61 -1.17 -2.05 -31.30
N ASP A 62 -1.72 -3.25 -31.31
CA ASP A 62 -3.17 -3.49 -31.16
C ASP A 62 -3.64 -3.58 -29.69
N VAL A 63 -2.70 -3.53 -28.73
CA VAL A 63 -3.03 -3.67 -27.30
C VAL A 63 -3.27 -2.30 -26.67
N VAL A 64 -4.46 -2.09 -26.13
CA VAL A 64 -4.78 -0.90 -25.34
C VAL A 64 -4.32 -1.14 -23.90
N ALA A 65 -3.25 -0.47 -23.49
CA ALA A 65 -2.68 -0.61 -22.15
C ALA A 65 -3.34 0.31 -21.12
N VAL A 66 -3.81 1.48 -21.53
CA VAL A 66 -4.57 2.45 -20.72
C VAL A 66 -5.67 3.06 -21.59
N GLU A 67 -6.90 3.08 -21.10
CA GLU A 67 -8.07 3.53 -21.83
C GLU A 67 -8.83 4.64 -21.10
N GLY A 68 -8.67 5.90 -21.58
CA GLY A 68 -9.46 7.04 -21.12
C GLY A 68 -9.28 7.40 -19.63
N LEU A 69 -8.12 7.13 -19.04
CA LEU A 69 -7.87 7.31 -17.63
C LEU A 69 -7.89 8.79 -17.22
N SER A 70 -8.78 9.12 -16.27
CA SER A 70 -8.77 10.40 -15.56
C SER A 70 -8.59 10.15 -14.07
N LEU A 71 -7.61 10.81 -13.46
CA LEU A 71 -7.18 10.55 -12.08
C LEU A 71 -6.57 11.81 -11.47
N GLU A 72 -6.92 12.09 -10.21
CA GLU A 72 -6.30 13.15 -9.41
C GLU A 72 -5.64 12.56 -8.15
N ILE A 73 -4.37 12.91 -7.94
CA ILE A 73 -3.57 12.55 -6.78
C ILE A 73 -3.24 13.82 -6.01
N ARG A 74 -3.54 13.82 -4.71
CA ARG A 74 -3.39 15.00 -3.85
C ARG A 74 -1.94 15.19 -3.41
N ASN A 75 -1.59 16.41 -3.05
CA ASN A 75 -0.28 16.70 -2.47
C ASN A 75 -0.09 15.92 -1.16
N GLY A 76 1.09 15.31 -1.01
CA GLY A 76 1.51 14.62 0.22
C GLY A 76 0.85 13.27 0.48
N GLU A 77 -0.11 12.82 -0.36
CA GLU A 77 -0.74 11.52 -0.14
C GLU A 77 0.18 10.35 -0.56
N PHE A 78 -0.03 9.21 0.07
CA PHE A 78 0.46 7.92 -0.38
C PHE A 78 -0.63 7.28 -1.24
N PHE A 79 -0.49 7.41 -2.54
CA PHE A 79 -1.46 6.90 -3.52
C PHE A 79 -0.99 5.60 -4.13
N THR A 80 -1.82 4.55 -4.08
CA THR A 80 -1.47 3.24 -4.64
C THR A 80 -2.30 2.90 -5.86
N MET A 81 -1.62 2.45 -6.92
CA MET A 81 -2.21 1.79 -8.08
C MET A 81 -2.12 0.28 -7.85
N LEU A 82 -3.24 -0.36 -7.59
CA LEU A 82 -3.37 -1.79 -7.29
C LEU A 82 -4.08 -2.51 -8.45
N GLY A 83 -3.66 -3.73 -8.79
CA GLY A 83 -4.35 -4.52 -9.82
C GLY A 83 -3.49 -5.69 -10.32
N PRO A 84 -4.03 -6.60 -11.12
CA PRO A 84 -3.29 -7.72 -11.69
C PRO A 84 -2.20 -7.27 -12.67
N SER A 85 -1.28 -8.17 -13.01
CA SER A 85 -0.27 -7.92 -14.03
C SER A 85 -0.94 -7.59 -15.37
N GLY A 86 -0.40 -6.61 -16.09
CA GLY A 86 -0.97 -6.18 -17.38
C GLY A 86 -2.19 -5.26 -17.30
N SER A 87 -2.64 -4.82 -16.10
CA SER A 87 -3.79 -3.93 -15.96
C SER A 87 -3.53 -2.45 -16.27
N GLY A 88 -2.31 -2.07 -16.68
CA GLY A 88 -1.98 -0.69 -17.09
C GLY A 88 -1.26 0.16 -16.04
N LYS A 89 -1.04 -0.32 -14.82
CA LYS A 89 -0.41 0.43 -13.71
C LYS A 89 0.99 0.98 -14.04
N THR A 90 1.92 0.10 -14.41
CA THR A 90 3.29 0.47 -14.78
C THR A 90 3.31 1.38 -16.01
N THR A 91 2.40 1.17 -16.98
CA THR A 91 2.26 2.08 -18.14
C THR A 91 1.82 3.46 -17.68
N THR A 92 0.82 3.56 -16.80
CA THR A 92 0.37 4.83 -16.21
C THR A 92 1.50 5.52 -15.46
N LEU A 93 2.25 4.79 -14.64
CA LEU A 93 3.40 5.32 -13.91
C LEU A 93 4.47 5.85 -14.88
N ARG A 94 4.77 5.13 -15.96
CA ARG A 94 5.72 5.57 -17.00
C ARG A 94 5.25 6.80 -17.77
N VAL A 95 3.94 6.94 -17.99
CA VAL A 95 3.34 8.14 -18.57
C VAL A 95 3.52 9.35 -17.63
N ILE A 96 3.28 9.19 -16.32
CA ILE A 96 3.54 10.24 -15.32
C ILE A 96 5.02 10.61 -15.29
N ALA A 97 5.91 9.61 -15.32
CA ALA A 97 7.37 9.81 -15.32
C ALA A 97 7.92 10.45 -16.62
N GLY A 98 7.16 10.40 -17.72
CA GLY A 98 7.59 10.85 -19.05
C GLY A 98 8.47 9.86 -19.80
N PHE A 99 8.60 8.62 -19.32
CA PHE A 99 9.27 7.53 -20.06
C PHE A 99 8.42 7.03 -21.24
N GLU A 100 7.09 7.20 -21.14
CA GLU A 100 6.13 6.92 -22.20
C GLU A 100 5.30 8.17 -22.46
N LEU A 101 5.02 8.46 -23.74
CA LEU A 101 4.09 9.50 -24.12
C LEU A 101 2.69 8.89 -24.25
N ALA A 102 1.68 9.56 -23.70
CA ALA A 102 0.29 9.20 -23.95
C ALA A 102 -0.06 9.45 -25.43
N ASP A 103 -0.92 8.59 -25.98
CA ASP A 103 -1.43 8.78 -27.35
C ASP A 103 -2.46 9.91 -27.38
N THR A 104 -3.28 10.02 -26.32
CA THR A 104 -4.22 11.13 -26.08
C THR A 104 -4.27 11.48 -24.60
N GLY A 105 -4.84 12.63 -24.28
CA GLY A 105 -4.99 13.14 -22.92
C GLY A 105 -3.83 14.02 -22.46
N THR A 106 -3.91 14.50 -21.22
CA THR A 106 -2.94 15.42 -20.62
C THR A 106 -2.43 14.94 -19.26
N VAL A 107 -1.18 15.27 -18.96
CA VAL A 107 -0.52 15.01 -17.67
C VAL A 107 -0.11 16.35 -17.08
N GLU A 108 -0.63 16.66 -15.90
CA GLU A 108 -0.23 17.84 -15.13
C GLU A 108 0.48 17.44 -13.85
N LEU A 109 1.57 18.13 -13.53
CA LEU A 109 2.28 18.03 -12.26
C LEU A 109 2.21 19.38 -11.55
N HIS A 110 1.56 19.42 -10.38
CA HIS A 110 1.34 20.66 -9.60
C HIS A 110 0.77 21.81 -10.45
N GLY A 111 -0.22 21.51 -11.32
CA GLY A 111 -0.86 22.49 -12.20
C GLY A 111 -0.08 22.82 -13.47
N THR A 112 1.12 22.27 -13.66
CA THR A 112 1.91 22.47 -14.88
C THR A 112 1.70 21.31 -15.84
N ASP A 113 1.32 21.62 -17.10
CA ASP A 113 1.22 20.61 -18.16
C ASP A 113 2.64 20.12 -18.55
N VAL A 114 2.86 18.83 -18.35
CA VAL A 114 4.11 18.13 -18.66
C VAL A 114 3.92 17.02 -19.68
N THR A 115 2.79 17.00 -20.39
CA THR A 115 2.39 15.93 -21.30
C THR A 115 3.49 15.58 -22.31
N ARG A 116 4.20 16.56 -22.81
CA ARG A 116 5.29 16.39 -23.78
C ARG A 116 6.68 16.63 -23.21
N SER A 117 6.80 16.98 -21.93
CA SER A 117 8.09 17.21 -21.29
C SER A 117 8.86 15.90 -21.15
N PRO A 118 10.17 15.88 -21.43
CA PRO A 118 11.00 14.69 -21.22
C PRO A 118 11.16 14.38 -19.72
N PRO A 119 11.54 13.14 -19.35
CA PRO A 119 11.62 12.71 -17.94
C PRO A 119 12.50 13.59 -17.05
N TYR A 120 13.62 14.09 -17.60
CA TYR A 120 14.60 14.89 -16.81
C TYR A 120 14.14 16.31 -16.50
N GLU A 121 13.08 16.80 -17.16
CA GLU A 121 12.46 18.11 -16.89
C GLU A 121 11.27 18.01 -15.93
N ARG A 122 10.80 16.80 -15.63
CA ARG A 122 9.68 16.60 -14.73
C ARG A 122 10.13 16.59 -13.25
N ALA A 123 9.36 17.21 -12.38
CA ALA A 123 9.64 17.26 -10.95
C ALA A 123 9.31 15.93 -10.23
N VAL A 124 9.65 14.81 -10.85
CA VAL A 124 9.42 13.44 -10.35
C VAL A 124 10.72 12.66 -10.31
N ASN A 125 10.81 11.68 -9.41
CA ASN A 125 11.85 10.65 -9.42
C ASN A 125 11.20 9.27 -9.36
N THR A 126 11.86 8.28 -9.96
CA THR A 126 11.34 6.89 -10.02
C THR A 126 12.30 5.92 -9.34
N VAL A 127 11.76 5.04 -8.51
CA VAL A 127 12.41 3.83 -8.02
C VAL A 127 11.86 2.66 -8.83
N PHE A 128 12.73 1.99 -9.59
CA PHE A 128 12.37 0.86 -10.44
C PHE A 128 12.37 -0.46 -9.65
N GLN A 129 11.66 -1.46 -10.15
CA GLN A 129 11.52 -2.78 -9.55
C GLN A 129 12.87 -3.50 -9.34
N ASP A 130 13.82 -3.33 -10.24
CA ASP A 130 15.19 -3.89 -10.17
C ASP A 130 16.19 -2.99 -9.45
N TYR A 131 15.67 -1.88 -8.83
CA TYR A 131 16.44 -0.82 -8.16
C TYR A 131 17.40 -0.03 -9.07
N ALA A 132 17.78 -0.54 -10.24
CA ALA A 132 18.63 0.08 -11.24
C ALA A 132 19.91 0.77 -10.66
N LEU A 133 20.55 0.14 -9.66
CA LEU A 133 21.79 0.66 -9.06
C LEU A 133 22.96 0.43 -10.02
N PHE A 134 23.85 1.42 -10.12
CA PHE A 134 25.07 1.31 -10.89
C PHE A 134 26.08 0.39 -10.18
N PRO A 135 26.35 -0.83 -10.69
CA PRO A 135 27.11 -1.84 -9.95
C PRO A 135 28.58 -1.49 -9.78
N HIS A 136 29.12 -0.66 -10.67
CA HIS A 136 30.51 -0.20 -10.67
C HIS A 136 30.77 1.00 -9.74
N MET A 137 29.73 1.65 -9.25
CA MET A 137 29.81 2.81 -8.34
C MET A 137 29.68 2.39 -6.89
N SER A 138 30.23 3.21 -5.97
CA SER A 138 29.94 3.08 -4.54
C SER A 138 28.48 3.44 -4.24
N VAL A 139 27.99 3.06 -3.06
CA VAL A 139 26.66 3.45 -2.57
C VAL A 139 26.52 4.98 -2.53
N GLN A 140 27.51 5.67 -1.96
CA GLN A 140 27.53 7.14 -1.90
C GLN A 140 27.49 7.77 -3.30
N ASP A 141 28.27 7.23 -4.26
CA ASP A 141 28.27 7.75 -5.63
C ASP A 141 26.96 7.42 -6.37
N ASN A 142 26.32 6.28 -6.09
CA ASN A 142 24.97 5.98 -6.60
C ASN A 142 23.96 7.02 -6.12
N VAL A 143 23.90 7.29 -4.81
CA VAL A 143 22.99 8.28 -4.24
C VAL A 143 23.32 9.68 -4.77
N ALA A 144 24.59 10.08 -4.78
CA ALA A 144 25.02 11.40 -5.26
C ALA A 144 24.93 11.59 -6.78
N TYR A 145 24.55 10.57 -7.57
CA TYR A 145 24.63 10.61 -9.02
C TYR A 145 23.80 11.75 -9.63
N GLY A 146 22.55 11.89 -9.22
CA GLY A 146 21.64 12.95 -9.71
C GLY A 146 22.18 14.35 -9.43
N LEU A 147 22.75 14.56 -8.22
CA LEU A 147 23.38 15.84 -7.86
C LEU A 147 24.64 16.10 -8.67
N ARG A 148 25.40 15.06 -9.04
CA ARG A 148 26.56 15.18 -9.93
C ARG A 148 26.15 15.66 -11.32
N VAL A 149 25.07 15.11 -11.86
CA VAL A 149 24.52 15.52 -13.17
C VAL A 149 24.06 16.98 -13.15
N LYS A 150 23.50 17.44 -12.01
CA LYS A 150 23.11 18.84 -11.78
C LYS A 150 24.30 19.78 -11.52
N GLY A 151 25.55 19.30 -11.54
CA GLY A 151 26.73 20.12 -11.33
C GLY A 151 27.07 20.47 -9.88
N VAL A 152 26.39 19.85 -8.90
CA VAL A 152 26.65 20.09 -7.45
C VAL A 152 28.07 19.68 -7.08
N GLY A 153 28.76 20.51 -6.28
CA GLY A 153 30.14 20.33 -5.87
C GLY A 153 30.38 19.01 -5.11
N ARG A 154 31.59 18.44 -5.22
CA ARG A 154 31.88 17.09 -4.67
C ARG A 154 31.64 16.98 -3.16
N ARG A 155 32.02 17.99 -2.39
CA ARG A 155 31.87 17.99 -0.92
C ARG A 155 30.39 18.00 -0.54
N GLU A 156 29.64 18.87 -1.16
CA GLU A 156 28.21 19.07 -0.91
C GLU A 156 27.39 17.84 -1.30
N ARG A 157 27.56 17.31 -2.53
CA ARG A 157 26.79 16.13 -2.96
C ARG A 157 27.09 14.88 -2.13
N ARG A 158 28.30 14.74 -1.54
CA ARG A 158 28.62 13.66 -0.62
C ARG A 158 27.90 13.82 0.71
N ALA A 159 27.92 15.03 1.28
CA ALA A 159 27.17 15.31 2.50
C ALA A 159 25.68 15.02 2.31
N SER A 160 25.06 15.50 1.21
CA SER A 160 23.67 15.22 0.90
C SER A 160 23.38 13.73 0.68
N ALA A 161 24.34 12.98 0.11
CA ALA A 161 24.19 11.54 -0.04
C ALA A 161 24.24 10.81 1.31
N ASP A 162 25.09 11.23 2.22
CA ASP A 162 25.19 10.66 3.56
C ASP A 162 23.92 10.95 4.37
N GLU A 163 23.40 12.18 4.31
CA GLU A 163 22.10 12.55 4.91
C GLU A 163 20.93 11.72 4.34
N ALA A 164 20.90 11.52 3.01
CA ALA A 164 19.86 10.69 2.40
C ALA A 164 19.97 9.21 2.81
N LEU A 165 21.18 8.70 3.04
CA LEU A 165 21.41 7.36 3.57
C LEU A 165 20.99 7.24 5.04
N GLU A 166 21.19 8.27 5.85
CA GLU A 166 20.70 8.32 7.23
C GLU A 166 19.17 8.30 7.27
N MET A 167 18.52 9.09 6.40
CA MET A 167 17.05 9.13 6.28
C MET A 167 16.43 7.74 6.02
N VAL A 168 17.11 6.92 5.20
CA VAL A 168 16.69 5.54 4.93
C VAL A 168 17.32 4.51 5.89
N ARG A 169 17.81 4.95 7.04
CA ARG A 169 18.40 4.11 8.10
C ARG A 169 19.56 3.21 7.62
N LEU A 170 20.40 3.75 6.74
CA LEU A 170 21.61 3.09 6.23
C LEU A 170 22.88 3.93 6.44
N PRO A 171 23.20 4.37 7.68
CA PRO A 171 24.42 5.12 7.92
C PRO A 171 25.68 4.26 7.70
N GLY A 172 26.77 4.89 7.26
CA GLY A 172 28.08 4.26 7.20
C GLY A 172 28.34 3.26 6.07
N VAL A 173 27.35 3.01 5.17
CA VAL A 173 27.53 2.07 4.06
C VAL A 173 28.04 2.72 2.77
N GLY A 174 28.29 4.02 2.77
CA GLY A 174 28.61 4.82 1.58
C GLY A 174 29.77 4.32 0.73
N ALA A 175 30.81 3.73 1.36
CA ALA A 175 31.96 3.17 0.65
C ALA A 175 31.73 1.79 0.01
N ARG A 176 30.66 1.09 0.38
CA ARG A 176 30.33 -0.25 -0.18
C ARG A 176 29.86 -0.14 -1.63
N ARG A 177 29.91 -1.27 -2.34
CA ARG A 177 29.28 -1.44 -3.67
C ARG A 177 27.94 -2.16 -3.54
N PRO A 178 27.00 -1.99 -4.50
CA PRO A 178 25.69 -2.64 -4.47
C PRO A 178 25.73 -4.17 -4.28
N ILE A 179 26.73 -4.84 -4.84
CA ILE A 179 26.91 -6.30 -4.70
C ILE A 179 27.18 -6.76 -3.26
N GLN A 180 27.65 -5.85 -2.40
CA GLN A 180 27.97 -6.12 -0.99
C GLN A 180 26.76 -5.89 -0.06
N LEU A 181 25.60 -5.58 -0.63
CA LEU A 181 24.38 -5.24 0.10
C LEU A 181 23.33 -6.36 -0.02
N SER A 182 22.52 -6.53 1.04
CA SER A 182 21.30 -7.34 0.99
C SER A 182 20.26 -6.72 0.04
N GLY A 183 19.20 -7.48 -0.31
CA GLY A 183 18.08 -6.99 -1.13
C GLY A 183 17.45 -5.72 -0.55
N GLY A 184 17.06 -5.75 0.73
CA GLY A 184 16.49 -4.59 1.40
C GLY A 184 17.45 -3.39 1.52
N GLN A 185 18.75 -3.63 1.70
CA GLN A 185 19.73 -2.56 1.68
C GLN A 185 19.86 -1.92 0.29
N ARG A 186 19.83 -2.71 -0.80
CA ARG A 186 19.83 -2.17 -2.16
C ARG A 186 18.60 -1.32 -2.44
N GLN A 187 17.45 -1.75 -1.98
CA GLN A 187 16.21 -0.98 -2.09
C GLN A 187 16.30 0.36 -1.38
N ARG A 188 16.77 0.39 -0.11
CA ARG A 188 16.96 1.63 0.65
C ARG A 188 17.95 2.58 -0.05
N VAL A 189 19.01 2.06 -0.65
CA VAL A 189 19.94 2.87 -1.46
C VAL A 189 19.23 3.47 -2.68
N ALA A 190 18.38 2.70 -3.37
CA ALA A 190 17.59 3.22 -4.50
C ALA A 190 16.61 4.31 -4.05
N LEU A 191 15.98 4.14 -2.89
CA LEU A 191 15.11 5.15 -2.29
C LEU A 191 15.91 6.42 -1.93
N ALA A 192 17.07 6.30 -1.25
CA ALA A 192 17.95 7.42 -0.94
C ALA A 192 18.39 8.18 -2.21
N ARG A 193 18.72 7.44 -3.29
CA ARG A 193 19.08 8.02 -4.60
C ARG A 193 17.93 8.83 -5.21
N ALA A 194 16.70 8.39 -5.01
CA ALA A 194 15.54 9.12 -5.48
C ALA A 194 15.26 10.35 -4.61
N LEU A 195 15.36 10.23 -3.29
CA LEU A 195 15.05 11.29 -2.32
C LEU A 195 16.07 12.43 -2.32
N VAL A 196 17.36 12.13 -2.55
CA VAL A 196 18.44 13.16 -2.52
C VAL A 196 18.20 14.32 -3.50
N ASN A 197 17.47 14.07 -4.57
CA ASN A 197 17.09 15.08 -5.57
C ASN A 197 15.92 15.97 -5.13
N ARG A 198 15.31 15.70 -3.97
CA ARG A 198 14.13 16.40 -3.43
C ARG A 198 12.98 16.49 -4.44
N PRO A 199 12.48 15.35 -4.97
CA PRO A 199 11.37 15.38 -5.91
C PRO A 199 10.09 15.83 -5.20
N ARG A 200 9.16 16.44 -5.94
CA ARG A 200 7.81 16.69 -5.44
C ARG A 200 6.92 15.44 -5.49
N VAL A 201 7.19 14.55 -6.45
CA VAL A 201 6.49 13.28 -6.62
C VAL A 201 7.50 12.15 -6.70
N LEU A 202 7.35 11.14 -5.87
CA LEU A 202 8.14 9.91 -5.87
C LEU A 202 7.31 8.77 -6.45
N LEU A 203 7.78 8.19 -7.53
CA LEU A 203 7.17 7.07 -8.22
C LEU A 203 7.86 5.77 -7.82
N LEU A 204 7.11 4.76 -7.40
CA LEU A 204 7.62 3.49 -6.89
C LEU A 204 6.96 2.35 -7.70
N ASP A 205 7.74 1.67 -8.57
CA ASP A 205 7.26 0.60 -9.43
C ASP A 205 7.60 -0.77 -8.81
N GLU A 206 6.64 -1.38 -8.13
CA GLU A 206 6.76 -2.68 -7.41
C GLU A 206 8.04 -2.81 -6.57
N PRO A 207 8.39 -1.83 -5.72
CA PRO A 207 9.72 -1.78 -5.11
C PRO A 207 9.95 -2.88 -4.07
N LEU A 208 8.91 -3.55 -3.56
CA LEU A 208 8.99 -4.62 -2.55
C LEU A 208 8.86 -6.02 -3.14
N GLY A 209 8.57 -6.15 -4.44
CA GLY A 209 8.25 -7.43 -5.09
C GLY A 209 9.36 -8.49 -5.02
N ALA A 210 10.62 -8.08 -4.93
CA ALA A 210 11.79 -9.00 -4.90
C ALA A 210 12.20 -9.42 -3.46
N LEU A 211 11.47 -8.99 -2.41
CA LEU A 211 11.81 -9.26 -1.02
C LEU A 211 11.03 -10.46 -0.47
N ASP A 212 11.64 -11.17 0.50
CA ASP A 212 10.93 -12.15 1.31
C ASP A 212 9.86 -11.49 2.21
N LEU A 213 8.90 -12.27 2.70
CA LEU A 213 7.73 -11.77 3.43
C LEU A 213 8.10 -10.91 4.65
N LYS A 214 9.06 -11.38 5.46
CA LYS A 214 9.44 -10.68 6.69
C LYS A 214 10.10 -9.33 6.39
N LEU A 215 11.05 -9.32 5.47
CA LEU A 215 11.74 -8.10 5.06
C LEU A 215 10.77 -7.13 4.37
N ARG A 216 9.81 -7.65 3.59
CA ARG A 216 8.76 -6.86 2.94
C ARG A 216 7.92 -6.12 3.99
N GLN A 217 7.45 -6.80 5.03
CA GLN A 217 6.68 -6.18 6.12
C GLN A 217 7.48 -5.10 6.87
N GLU A 218 8.76 -5.35 7.16
CA GLU A 218 9.64 -4.36 7.77
C GLU A 218 9.79 -3.11 6.88
N MET A 219 9.95 -3.31 5.57
CA MET A 219 10.11 -2.24 4.60
C MET A 219 8.82 -1.44 4.35
N GLN A 220 7.65 -2.06 4.43
CA GLN A 220 6.34 -1.37 4.37
C GLN A 220 6.22 -0.34 5.50
N LEU A 221 6.51 -0.76 6.74
CA LEU A 221 6.45 0.12 7.91
C LEU A 221 7.44 1.29 7.79
N GLU A 222 8.64 1.00 7.28
CA GLU A 222 9.66 2.02 7.08
C GLU A 222 9.29 3.02 5.99
N LEU A 223 8.80 2.56 4.83
CA LEU A 223 8.31 3.43 3.75
C LEU A 223 7.19 4.34 4.24
N LYS A 224 6.24 3.81 5.03
CA LYS A 224 5.16 4.62 5.60
C LYS A 224 5.68 5.63 6.63
N SER A 225 6.71 5.28 7.43
CA SER A 225 7.37 6.23 8.33
C SER A 225 8.04 7.38 7.56
N ILE A 226 8.83 7.05 6.54
CA ILE A 226 9.50 8.05 5.67
C ILE A 226 8.48 8.94 4.97
N GLN A 227 7.38 8.36 4.46
CA GLN A 227 6.33 9.15 3.81
C GLN A 227 5.68 10.13 4.79
N ARG A 228 5.38 9.70 6.03
CA ARG A 228 4.80 10.60 7.04
C ARG A 228 5.71 11.77 7.38
N GLU A 229 7.02 11.53 7.47
CA GLU A 229 8.02 12.57 7.73
C GLU A 229 8.16 13.55 6.56
N LEU A 230 7.86 13.10 5.33
CA LEU A 230 8.02 13.87 4.09
C LEU A 230 6.68 14.29 3.45
N SER A 231 5.53 13.98 4.04
CA SER A 231 4.20 14.18 3.44
C SER A 231 3.89 15.63 3.08
N GLU A 232 4.41 16.61 3.81
CA GLU A 232 4.25 18.03 3.47
C GLU A 232 5.04 18.44 2.19
N ARG A 233 5.98 17.62 1.74
CA ARG A 233 6.92 17.95 0.68
C ARG A 233 6.85 17.01 -0.53
N ILE A 234 6.50 15.74 -0.32
CA ILE A 234 6.59 14.69 -1.33
C ILE A 234 5.31 13.87 -1.37
N THR A 235 4.75 13.72 -2.56
CA THR A 235 3.64 12.82 -2.87
C THR A 235 4.22 11.48 -3.31
N PHE A 236 3.70 10.37 -2.78
CA PHE A 236 4.13 9.02 -3.11
C PHE A 236 3.10 8.36 -4.04
N ILE A 237 3.55 7.86 -5.18
CA ILE A 237 2.75 7.04 -6.09
C ILE A 237 3.38 5.65 -6.14
N TYR A 238 2.62 4.66 -5.68
CA TYR A 238 3.08 3.30 -5.48
C TYR A 238 2.33 2.34 -6.40
N VAL A 239 3.04 1.51 -7.14
CA VAL A 239 2.47 0.45 -7.96
C VAL A 239 2.72 -0.89 -7.28
N THR A 240 1.67 -1.68 -7.14
CA THR A 240 1.77 -3.05 -6.62
C THR A 240 0.67 -3.94 -7.17
N HIS A 241 0.86 -5.25 -7.06
CA HIS A 241 -0.18 -6.27 -7.21
C HIS A 241 -0.51 -6.94 -5.86
N ASP A 242 0.19 -6.55 -4.78
CA ASP A 242 0.01 -7.08 -3.43
C ASP A 242 -1.06 -6.24 -2.69
N GLN A 243 -2.12 -6.92 -2.25
CA GLN A 243 -3.26 -6.29 -1.58
C GLN A 243 -2.89 -5.80 -0.18
N ASP A 244 -2.06 -6.57 0.54
CA ASP A 244 -1.64 -6.23 1.91
C ASP A 244 -0.80 -4.95 1.91
N GLU A 245 0.07 -4.77 0.90
CA GLU A 245 0.82 -3.53 0.70
C GLU A 245 -0.10 -2.34 0.50
N ALA A 246 -1.07 -2.48 -0.42
CA ALA A 246 -2.00 -1.41 -0.74
C ALA A 246 -2.86 -1.03 0.47
N LEU A 247 -3.44 -2.01 1.17
CA LEU A 247 -4.30 -1.78 2.33
C LEU A 247 -3.56 -1.18 3.53
N THR A 248 -2.28 -1.55 3.72
CA THR A 248 -1.49 -1.12 4.88
C THR A 248 -0.91 0.28 4.73
N MET A 249 -0.45 0.63 3.52
CA MET A 249 0.35 1.85 3.33
C MET A 249 -0.43 3.02 2.77
N SER A 250 -1.53 2.79 2.04
CA SER A 250 -2.16 3.83 1.22
C SER A 250 -3.07 4.76 2.01
N ASP A 251 -3.12 6.01 1.59
CA ASP A 251 -4.18 6.94 1.97
C ASP A 251 -5.37 6.76 1.00
N ARG A 252 -5.09 6.50 -0.29
CA ARG A 252 -6.08 6.10 -1.31
C ARG A 252 -5.50 5.07 -2.24
N ILE A 253 -6.38 4.19 -2.73
CA ILE A 253 -6.09 3.11 -3.67
C ILE A 253 -6.93 3.30 -4.94
N ALA A 254 -6.29 3.20 -6.11
CA ALA A 254 -6.96 3.00 -7.38
C ALA A 254 -6.81 1.54 -7.79
N VAL A 255 -7.91 0.83 -7.93
CA VAL A 255 -7.93 -0.56 -8.41
C VAL A 255 -8.03 -0.56 -9.93
N PHE A 256 -7.02 -1.13 -10.58
CA PHE A 256 -6.89 -1.19 -12.03
C PHE A 256 -7.30 -2.56 -12.58
N SER A 257 -8.03 -2.55 -13.69
CA SER A 257 -8.38 -3.73 -14.48
C SER A 257 -8.44 -3.35 -15.95
N HIS A 258 -7.88 -4.17 -16.83
CA HIS A 258 -7.97 -4.01 -18.30
C HIS A 258 -7.74 -2.58 -18.81
N GLY A 259 -6.72 -1.90 -18.29
CA GLY A 259 -6.36 -0.53 -18.69
C GLY A 259 -7.25 0.57 -18.13
N ARG A 260 -8.19 0.25 -17.24
CA ARG A 260 -9.15 1.19 -16.62
C ARG A 260 -9.05 1.16 -15.10
N VAL A 261 -9.59 2.18 -14.46
CA VAL A 261 -9.78 2.22 -13.00
C VAL A 261 -11.20 1.80 -12.67
N GLU A 262 -11.32 0.73 -11.89
CA GLU A 262 -12.59 0.17 -11.42
C GLU A 262 -13.14 0.93 -10.21
N GLN A 263 -12.25 1.32 -9.29
CA GLN A 263 -12.61 2.05 -8.08
C GLN A 263 -11.43 2.87 -7.57
N ILE A 264 -11.72 4.03 -6.99
CA ILE A 264 -10.80 4.82 -6.19
C ILE A 264 -11.45 5.09 -4.83
N GLY A 265 -10.70 4.82 -3.76
CA GLY A 265 -11.20 5.05 -2.40
C GLY A 265 -10.11 4.89 -1.35
N THR A 266 -10.46 5.10 -0.09
CA THR A 266 -9.60 4.72 1.04
C THR A 266 -9.45 3.19 1.10
N PRO A 267 -8.45 2.63 1.79
CA PRO A 267 -8.34 1.19 2.02
C PRO A 267 -9.66 0.57 2.54
N GLY A 268 -10.33 1.24 3.49
CA GLY A 268 -11.61 0.81 4.01
C GLY A 268 -12.73 0.81 2.95
N ASP A 269 -12.80 1.84 2.10
CA ASP A 269 -13.80 1.91 1.03
C ASP A 269 -13.64 0.76 0.03
N VAL A 270 -12.41 0.51 -0.40
CA VAL A 270 -12.12 -0.52 -1.40
C VAL A 270 -12.35 -1.94 -0.85
N TYR A 271 -12.04 -2.15 0.43
CA TYR A 271 -12.22 -3.46 1.08
C TYR A 271 -13.67 -3.71 1.51
N GLU A 272 -14.29 -2.77 2.23
CA GLU A 272 -15.62 -2.97 2.83
C GLU A 272 -16.77 -2.66 1.87
N ARG A 273 -16.55 -1.75 0.90
CA ARG A 273 -17.56 -1.27 -0.06
C ARG A 273 -17.03 -1.34 -1.49
N PRO A 274 -16.68 -2.55 -1.99
CA PRO A 274 -16.22 -2.70 -3.35
C PRO A 274 -17.30 -2.31 -4.36
N ALA A 275 -16.90 -1.58 -5.40
CA ALA A 275 -17.81 -1.05 -6.41
C ALA A 275 -18.42 -2.14 -7.31
N ASN A 276 -17.69 -3.24 -7.51
CA ASN A 276 -18.13 -4.36 -8.34
C ASN A 276 -17.52 -5.68 -7.87
N GLU A 277 -17.93 -6.77 -8.53
CA GLU A 277 -17.50 -8.14 -8.22
C GLU A 277 -15.99 -8.33 -8.42
N PHE A 278 -15.41 -7.68 -9.44
CA PHE A 278 -13.96 -7.74 -9.67
C PHE A 278 -13.19 -7.16 -8.48
N VAL A 279 -13.54 -5.96 -8.02
CA VAL A 279 -12.87 -5.34 -6.87
C VAL A 279 -13.07 -6.20 -5.62
N ALA A 280 -14.27 -6.72 -5.40
CA ALA A 280 -14.59 -7.59 -4.27
C ALA A 280 -13.75 -8.86 -4.21
N GLY A 281 -13.57 -9.51 -5.35
CA GLY A 281 -12.78 -10.74 -5.47
C GLY A 281 -11.27 -10.50 -5.58
N PHE A 282 -10.87 -9.34 -6.10
CA PHE A 282 -9.46 -8.98 -6.22
C PHE A 282 -8.89 -8.44 -4.90
N VAL A 283 -9.67 -7.65 -4.14
CA VAL A 283 -9.21 -7.09 -2.85
C VAL A 283 -9.79 -7.94 -1.70
N GLY A 284 -9.08 -9.02 -1.39
CA GLY A 284 -9.49 -9.99 -0.37
C GLY A 284 -10.45 -11.06 -0.89
N THR A 285 -10.86 -11.94 0.01
CA THR A 285 -11.88 -12.96 -0.26
C THR A 285 -13.27 -12.40 0.04
N SER A 286 -14.25 -12.76 -0.78
CA SER A 286 -15.65 -12.33 -0.59
C SER A 286 -16.61 -13.49 -0.81
N ASN A 287 -17.69 -13.50 -0.05
CA ASN A 287 -18.87 -14.31 -0.34
C ASN A 287 -19.88 -13.43 -1.08
N ILE A 288 -20.52 -14.00 -2.08
CA ILE A 288 -21.61 -13.36 -2.79
C ILE A 288 -22.89 -14.04 -2.35
N VAL A 289 -23.84 -13.28 -1.84
CA VAL A 289 -25.15 -13.74 -1.39
C VAL A 289 -26.24 -13.01 -2.14
N THR A 290 -27.36 -13.67 -2.37
CA THR A 290 -28.53 -13.07 -3.01
C THR A 290 -29.59 -12.74 -1.94
N VAL A 291 -29.84 -11.46 -1.73
CA VAL A 291 -30.86 -10.95 -0.80
C VAL A 291 -31.90 -10.17 -1.61
N ASP A 292 -33.16 -10.54 -1.52
CA ASP A 292 -34.28 -9.90 -2.25
C ASP A 292 -34.02 -9.76 -3.76
N GLY A 293 -33.39 -10.78 -4.37
CA GLY A 293 -33.04 -10.81 -5.80
C GLY A 293 -31.90 -9.88 -6.20
N ARG A 294 -31.19 -9.29 -5.24
CA ARG A 294 -29.98 -8.46 -5.45
C ARG A 294 -28.75 -9.17 -4.93
N ARG A 295 -27.64 -8.99 -5.62
CA ARG A 295 -26.35 -9.56 -5.22
C ARG A 295 -25.67 -8.65 -4.20
N HIS A 296 -25.29 -9.23 -3.08
CA HIS A 296 -24.55 -8.57 -2.01
C HIS A 296 -23.25 -9.30 -1.75
N ILE A 297 -22.30 -8.57 -1.24
CA ILE A 297 -21.02 -9.13 -0.76
C ILE A 297 -21.05 -9.14 0.76
N VAL A 298 -20.51 -10.22 1.34
CA VAL A 298 -20.18 -10.29 2.76
C VAL A 298 -18.77 -10.84 2.92
N ARG A 299 -17.97 -10.17 3.75
CA ARG A 299 -16.60 -10.61 4.02
C ARG A 299 -16.60 -11.84 4.94
N PRO A 300 -15.70 -12.83 4.72
CA PRO A 300 -15.65 -14.07 5.49
C PRO A 300 -15.52 -13.87 7.00
N GLU A 301 -14.79 -12.85 7.44
CA GLU A 301 -14.59 -12.52 8.86
C GLU A 301 -15.80 -11.83 9.51
N LYS A 302 -16.78 -11.39 8.72
CA LYS A 302 -18.03 -10.79 9.20
C LYS A 302 -19.13 -11.85 9.43
N ILE A 303 -18.90 -13.07 8.95
CA ILE A 303 -19.83 -14.19 9.11
C ILE A 303 -19.54 -14.92 10.41
N ARG A 304 -20.56 -15.12 11.23
CA ARG A 304 -20.48 -15.86 12.48
C ARG A 304 -21.01 -17.28 12.30
N ILE A 305 -20.31 -18.25 12.85
CA ILE A 305 -20.86 -19.57 13.09
C ILE A 305 -21.48 -19.49 14.48
N LEU A 306 -22.80 -19.67 14.56
CA LEU A 306 -23.56 -19.59 15.82
C LEU A 306 -23.16 -20.72 16.77
N ALA A 307 -23.14 -20.40 18.06
CA ALA A 307 -22.93 -21.40 19.10
C ALA A 307 -24.15 -22.34 19.21
N GLU A 308 -23.94 -23.52 19.82
CA GLU A 308 -25.04 -24.46 20.04
C GLU A 308 -26.08 -23.85 21.00
N GLY A 309 -27.33 -23.76 20.52
CA GLY A 309 -28.44 -23.12 21.26
C GLY A 309 -28.59 -21.62 21.04
N GLU A 310 -27.65 -20.96 20.34
CA GLU A 310 -27.80 -19.57 19.90
C GLU A 310 -28.80 -19.50 18.75
N GLN A 311 -29.78 -18.61 18.84
CA GLN A 311 -30.78 -18.40 17.82
C GLN A 311 -30.62 -17.02 17.19
N ASP A 312 -30.64 -16.97 15.86
CA ASP A 312 -30.72 -15.75 15.08
C ASP A 312 -31.77 -15.95 13.98
N SER A 313 -32.72 -15.04 13.88
CA SER A 313 -33.84 -15.14 12.93
C SER A 313 -33.41 -15.08 11.45
N ALA A 314 -32.20 -14.60 11.21
CA ALA A 314 -31.57 -14.51 9.89
C ALA A 314 -30.47 -15.59 9.72
N ALA A 315 -30.49 -16.67 10.52
CA ALA A 315 -29.49 -17.72 10.44
C ALA A 315 -29.74 -18.63 9.23
N HIS A 316 -28.67 -18.95 8.52
CA HIS A 316 -28.64 -19.83 7.36
C HIS A 316 -28.03 -21.19 7.76
N PRO A 317 -28.81 -22.29 7.73
CA PRO A 317 -28.30 -23.62 8.06
C PRO A 317 -27.39 -24.15 6.95
N GLY A 318 -26.33 -24.87 7.36
CA GLY A 318 -25.39 -25.46 6.41
C GLY A 318 -24.51 -26.53 7.04
N THR A 319 -23.63 -27.12 6.25
CA THR A 319 -22.68 -28.13 6.68
C THR A 319 -21.25 -27.68 6.34
N ILE A 320 -20.34 -27.83 7.28
CA ILE A 320 -18.91 -27.58 7.05
C ILE A 320 -18.37 -28.66 6.11
N GLU A 321 -18.04 -28.32 4.86
CA GLU A 321 -17.46 -29.26 3.89
C GLU A 321 -15.96 -29.44 4.09
N ASP A 322 -15.25 -28.33 4.35
CA ASP A 322 -13.81 -28.35 4.56
C ASP A 322 -13.35 -27.31 5.59
N VAL A 323 -12.17 -27.57 6.15
CA VAL A 323 -11.58 -26.75 7.21
C VAL A 323 -10.08 -26.61 6.98
N ALA A 324 -9.57 -25.40 6.93
CA ALA A 324 -8.14 -25.11 6.82
C ALA A 324 -7.65 -24.33 8.05
N TYR A 325 -6.76 -24.94 8.84
CA TYR A 325 -6.09 -24.28 9.96
C TYR A 325 -4.88 -23.48 9.45
N LEU A 326 -4.95 -22.16 9.53
CA LEU A 326 -3.93 -21.22 9.01
C LEU A 326 -3.12 -20.56 10.16
N GLY A 327 -3.02 -21.21 11.31
CA GLY A 327 -2.34 -20.68 12.49
C GLY A 327 -3.21 -19.68 13.25
N ALA A 328 -3.08 -18.39 12.97
CA ALA A 328 -3.83 -17.34 13.66
C ALA A 328 -5.35 -17.38 13.38
N VAL A 329 -5.74 -17.92 12.24
CA VAL A 329 -7.14 -18.02 11.79
C VAL A 329 -7.44 -19.43 11.28
N THR A 330 -8.72 -19.78 11.29
CA THR A 330 -9.27 -20.96 10.60
C THR A 330 -10.24 -20.50 9.52
N ARG A 331 -10.09 -21.06 8.33
CA ARG A 331 -11.04 -20.96 7.23
C ARG A 331 -11.95 -22.18 7.23
N TYR A 332 -13.25 -21.92 7.14
CA TYR A 332 -14.30 -22.92 6.98
C TYR A 332 -14.95 -22.71 5.62
N ASP A 333 -15.06 -23.78 4.85
CA ASP A 333 -15.86 -23.81 3.63
C ASP A 333 -17.20 -24.51 3.99
N VAL A 334 -18.31 -23.77 3.93
CA VAL A 334 -19.61 -24.19 4.39
C VAL A 334 -20.58 -24.25 3.20
N ALA A 335 -21.19 -25.40 2.98
CA ALA A 335 -22.32 -25.53 2.04
C ALA A 335 -23.62 -25.21 2.78
N LEU A 336 -24.34 -24.17 2.35
CA LEU A 336 -25.66 -23.86 2.84
C LEU A 336 -26.69 -24.84 2.27
N ASP A 337 -27.77 -25.08 3.01
CA ASP A 337 -28.87 -25.94 2.57
C ASP A 337 -29.59 -25.37 1.33
N GLU A 338 -29.50 -24.05 1.12
CA GLU A 338 -30.01 -23.32 -0.03
C GLU A 338 -29.17 -23.50 -1.31
N GLY A 339 -28.01 -24.18 -1.20
CA GLY A 339 -27.11 -24.52 -2.31
C GLY A 339 -25.92 -23.59 -2.52
N GLU A 340 -25.83 -22.49 -1.81
CA GLU A 340 -24.69 -21.56 -1.88
C GLU A 340 -23.51 -22.10 -1.03
N ARG A 341 -22.28 -21.74 -1.44
CA ARG A 341 -21.07 -22.03 -0.67
C ARG A 341 -20.55 -20.76 -0.04
N MET A 342 -20.25 -20.84 1.26
CA MET A 342 -19.78 -19.72 2.06
C MET A 342 -18.42 -20.00 2.65
N ILE A 343 -17.52 -19.03 2.60
CA ILE A 343 -16.25 -19.04 3.29
C ILE A 343 -16.42 -18.26 4.59
N VAL A 344 -16.02 -18.83 5.71
CA VAL A 344 -16.01 -18.18 7.02
C VAL A 344 -14.58 -18.18 7.58
N ILE A 345 -14.12 -17.04 8.09
CA ILE A 345 -12.82 -16.93 8.75
C ILE A 345 -13.02 -16.60 10.23
N ARG A 346 -12.45 -17.45 11.10
CA ARG A 346 -12.45 -17.22 12.57
C ARG A 346 -11.04 -17.15 13.12
N GLN A 347 -10.84 -16.26 14.10
CA GLN A 347 -9.60 -16.21 14.85
C GLN A 347 -9.47 -17.42 15.78
N ASN A 348 -8.29 -18.04 15.81
CA ASN A 348 -7.93 -19.14 16.71
C ASN A 348 -7.39 -18.55 18.01
N ARG A 349 -8.27 -18.35 19.01
CA ARG A 349 -7.84 -17.87 20.34
C ARG A 349 -7.48 -19.02 21.25
N ASP A 350 -8.38 -20.01 21.35
CA ASP A 350 -8.29 -21.12 22.30
C ASP A 350 -8.57 -22.48 21.61
N THR A 351 -8.39 -22.57 20.28
CA THR A 351 -8.75 -23.76 19.50
C THR A 351 -7.49 -24.38 18.89
N SER A 352 -7.28 -25.65 19.13
CA SER A 352 -6.18 -26.43 18.56
C SER A 352 -6.48 -26.91 17.14
N ALA A 353 -5.43 -27.23 16.36
CA ALA A 353 -5.59 -27.76 15.01
C ALA A 353 -6.42 -29.06 14.96
N ALA A 354 -6.34 -29.92 16.00
CA ALA A 354 -7.09 -31.16 16.09
C ALA A 354 -8.59 -30.89 16.29
N GLU A 355 -8.94 -29.94 17.17
CA GLU A 355 -10.34 -29.55 17.41
C GLU A 355 -10.94 -28.88 16.15
N VAL A 356 -10.13 -28.13 15.40
CA VAL A 356 -10.53 -27.53 14.12
C VAL A 356 -10.84 -28.61 13.09
N ALA A 357 -9.95 -29.60 12.92
CA ALA A 357 -10.13 -30.68 11.97
C ALA A 357 -11.39 -31.53 12.26
N ALA A 358 -11.74 -31.70 13.56
CA ALA A 358 -12.93 -32.43 13.98
C ALA A 358 -14.24 -31.75 13.63
N GLN A 359 -14.24 -30.50 13.17
CA GLN A 359 -15.45 -29.76 12.79
C GLN A 359 -15.92 -30.06 11.37
N ARG A 360 -15.13 -30.76 10.55
CA ARG A 360 -15.55 -31.17 9.20
C ARG A 360 -16.77 -32.09 9.26
N GLY A 361 -17.77 -31.83 8.44
CA GLY A 361 -19.03 -32.55 8.40
C GLY A 361 -20.06 -32.11 9.46
N ARG A 362 -19.70 -31.16 10.33
CA ARG A 362 -20.62 -30.64 11.36
C ARG A 362 -21.68 -29.74 10.75
N ARG A 363 -22.93 -29.90 11.24
CA ARG A 363 -24.03 -28.97 10.94
C ARG A 363 -23.83 -27.69 11.74
N VAL A 364 -23.99 -26.56 11.07
CA VAL A 364 -23.82 -25.22 11.64
C VAL A 364 -24.93 -24.28 11.16
N GLN A 365 -25.07 -23.17 11.85
CA GLN A 365 -25.87 -22.04 11.40
C GLN A 365 -24.96 -20.83 11.21
N LEU A 366 -25.02 -20.19 10.06
CA LEU A 366 -24.28 -18.98 9.74
C LEU A 366 -25.17 -17.76 9.90
N ALA A 367 -24.62 -16.69 10.46
CA ALA A 367 -25.33 -15.42 10.56
C ALA A 367 -24.38 -14.25 10.28
N TRP A 368 -24.88 -13.20 9.65
CA TRP A 368 -24.20 -11.93 9.43
C TRP A 368 -25.20 -10.78 9.55
N ARG A 369 -24.72 -9.58 9.83
CA ARG A 369 -25.60 -8.41 9.97
C ARG A 369 -25.82 -7.76 8.61
N ALA A 370 -27.00 -7.22 8.35
CA ALA A 370 -27.31 -6.50 7.10
C ALA A 370 -26.32 -5.33 6.83
N GLN A 371 -25.86 -4.66 7.88
CA GLN A 371 -24.85 -3.59 7.75
C GLN A 371 -23.47 -4.07 7.32
N ASP A 372 -23.16 -5.36 7.43
CA ASP A 372 -21.89 -5.97 7.04
C ASP A 372 -21.93 -6.47 5.59
N THR A 373 -23.04 -6.25 4.89
CA THR A 373 -23.21 -6.54 3.46
C THR A 373 -23.09 -5.27 2.63
N SER A 374 -22.57 -5.38 1.41
CA SER A 374 -22.51 -4.31 0.42
C SER A 374 -23.20 -4.75 -0.85
N GLU A 375 -24.18 -3.97 -1.36
CA GLU A 375 -24.88 -4.27 -2.62
C GLU A 375 -23.92 -4.06 -3.80
N LEU A 376 -23.90 -5.01 -4.75
CA LEU A 376 -23.17 -4.91 -6.00
C LEU A 376 -23.99 -4.15 -7.05
N ASP A 377 -23.42 -3.10 -7.62
CA ASP A 377 -24.11 -2.33 -8.68
C ASP A 377 -24.09 -3.10 -10.00
N LYS A 378 -25.29 -3.41 -10.52
CA LYS A 378 -25.49 -4.13 -11.80
C LYS A 378 -24.99 -3.38 -13.04
N ARG A 379 -24.78 -2.06 -12.94
CA ARG A 379 -24.52 -1.20 -14.12
C ARG A 379 -23.17 -1.43 -14.79
N GLN A 380 -22.22 -2.08 -14.12
CA GLN A 380 -20.90 -2.32 -14.68
C GLN A 380 -20.71 -3.69 -15.34
N GLU A 381 -21.57 -4.67 -15.06
CA GLU A 381 -21.51 -5.99 -15.71
C GLU A 381 -21.90 -5.95 -17.20
N GLU A 382 -22.78 -5.05 -17.58
CA GLU A 382 -23.25 -4.92 -18.99
C GLU A 382 -22.20 -4.23 -19.88
N ALA A 383 -21.40 -3.33 -19.33
CA ALA A 383 -20.34 -2.63 -20.06
C ALA A 383 -19.11 -3.51 -20.38
N GLN A 384 -18.93 -4.64 -19.69
CA GLN A 384 -17.85 -5.59 -19.95
C GLN A 384 -18.19 -6.68 -20.97
N LYS A 385 -19.48 -6.82 -21.32
CA LYS A 385 -19.97 -7.81 -22.30
C LYS A 385 -20.21 -7.22 -23.69
N SER A 386 -20.06 -5.89 -23.85
CA SER A 386 -20.14 -5.17 -25.12
C SER A 386 -18.74 -4.78 -25.63
#